data_761bd1a2aa1bc1aa717d9dbadb639a47
#
_entry.id   761bd1a2aa1bc1aa717d9dbadb639a47
#
_cell.length_a   1.000
_cell.length_b   1.000
_cell.length_c   1.000
_cell.angle_alpha   90.00
_cell.angle_beta   90.00
_cell.angle_gamma   90.00
#
_symmetry.space_group_name_H-M   'P 1'
#
loop_
_entity.id
_entity.type
_entity.pdbx_description
1 polymer ?
#
loop_
_entity_poly.entity_id
_entity_poly.type
_entity_poly.pdbx_seq_one_letter_code
_entity_poly.pdbx_strand_id
1 'polypeptide(L)'
;GGSQPVHVVDPGSTKEWDLRVVVPVADLGELGGHDTGPRPEGHSCIWPHVEERVLDLVEEHRSTIVFANSRRLAERLTARLNEISTERATGEALPSPGELRPSEIMAQASATRGIEATVARAHHGSVSKEQRAVIEDDLKTGRLPAVVATSSLELGIDMGAVDLVVQVESPPSVASGLQRVGRAGHQVGAVSRGVLFPKYRGDLLQTAVVVERMRAGQIEELHAPRNPLDVLAQHLVSALAMDGWGVDELLTLVRRAHPFATLPRSAYDAVLDMLSGRYPSDEFAELRPRIVWDRTAGTLTGRPGAQRLAVTSGGTIPDRGLFGVYLAGSERGARVGELDEEMVYESRVGDVFALGATSWRIEDITHDR
;
A
#
# COMPACT_ATOMS: atom_id res chain seq x y z
N GLY A 1 17.42 0.60 25.72
CA GLY A 1 17.90 1.74 26.43
C GLY A 1 19.09 1.37 27.31
N GLY A 2 20.27 1.62 26.85
CA GLY A 2 21.46 1.34 27.60
C GLY A 2 22.05 2.60 28.23
N SER A 3 22.90 2.43 29.22
CA SER A 3 23.75 3.46 29.79
C SER A 3 24.93 3.83 28.88
N GLN A 4 25.03 3.23 27.71
CA GLN A 4 26.11 3.50 26.75
C GLN A 4 25.87 4.79 26.01
N PRO A 5 26.83 5.70 25.89
CA PRO A 5 26.71 6.90 25.09
C PRO A 5 26.58 6.54 23.62
N VAL A 6 25.65 7.19 22.94
CA VAL A 6 25.44 7.03 21.50
C VAL A 6 25.84 8.33 20.81
N HIS A 7 26.70 8.23 19.82
CA HIS A 7 27.06 9.35 18.96
C HIS A 7 26.18 9.28 17.71
N VAL A 8 25.38 10.32 17.48
CA VAL A 8 24.61 10.48 16.26
C VAL A 8 25.50 11.15 15.22
N VAL A 9 25.75 10.47 14.11
CA VAL A 9 26.48 11.03 12.96
C VAL A 9 25.47 11.31 11.87
N ASP A 10 25.23 12.58 11.61
CA ASP A 10 24.37 13.05 10.51
C ASP A 10 25.21 13.91 9.58
N PRO A 11 25.77 13.34 8.51
CA PRO A 11 26.64 14.09 7.59
C PRO A 11 25.87 15.10 6.73
N GLY A 12 24.54 15.19 6.87
CA GLY A 12 23.68 15.97 5.99
C GLY A 12 23.55 15.36 4.60
N SER A 13 22.37 15.36 4.06
CA SER A 13 22.12 14.92 2.66
C SER A 13 22.27 16.12 1.73
N THR A 14 23.22 16.07 0.79
CA THR A 14 23.36 17.07 -0.28
C THR A 14 22.52 16.71 -1.51
N LYS A 15 21.46 15.92 -1.33
CA LYS A 15 20.63 15.49 -2.44
C LYS A 15 19.85 16.66 -3.02
N GLU A 16 19.99 16.87 -4.31
CA GLU A 16 19.25 17.90 -5.04
C GLU A 16 17.89 17.36 -5.48
N TRP A 17 16.86 18.22 -5.36
CA TRP A 17 15.47 17.90 -5.66
C TRP A 17 14.93 18.86 -6.73
N ASP A 18 14.49 18.31 -7.89
CA ASP A 18 13.66 19.01 -8.87
C ASP A 18 12.21 18.55 -8.68
N LEU A 19 11.46 19.31 -7.88
CA LEU A 19 10.07 19.00 -7.54
C LEU A 19 9.15 20.00 -8.23
N ARG A 20 8.16 19.48 -8.97
CA ARG A 20 7.18 20.29 -9.70
C ARG A 20 5.76 19.85 -9.33
N VAL A 21 4.89 20.83 -9.05
CA VAL A 21 3.44 20.59 -8.92
C VAL A 21 2.81 21.05 -10.23
N VAL A 22 2.11 20.14 -10.89
CA VAL A 22 1.48 20.38 -12.19
C VAL A 22 -0.03 20.22 -12.09
N VAL A 23 -0.74 21.25 -12.47
CA VAL A 23 -2.19 21.24 -12.65
C VAL A 23 -2.45 21.30 -14.17
N PRO A 24 -2.89 20.21 -14.81
CA PRO A 24 -2.99 20.13 -16.27
C PRO A 24 -4.23 20.84 -16.83
N VAL A 25 -4.88 21.70 -16.04
CA VAL A 25 -6.08 22.48 -16.41
C VAL A 25 -5.93 23.91 -15.92
N ALA A 26 -6.54 24.86 -16.63
CA ALA A 26 -6.43 26.29 -16.30
C ALA A 26 -7.10 26.65 -14.96
N ASP A 27 -8.25 26.04 -14.64
CA ASP A 27 -8.98 26.24 -13.38
C ASP A 27 -9.57 24.91 -12.86
N LEU A 28 -9.12 24.51 -11.67
CA LEU A 28 -9.69 23.37 -10.94
C LEU A 28 -11.14 23.62 -10.47
N GLY A 29 -11.60 24.87 -10.48
CA GLY A 29 -12.95 25.25 -10.04
C GLY A 29 -14.01 25.04 -11.10
N GLU A 30 -13.65 25.12 -12.36
CA GLU A 30 -14.57 24.88 -13.47
C GLU A 30 -14.88 23.38 -13.65
N LEU A 31 -14.04 22.50 -13.06
CA LEU A 31 -14.22 21.05 -13.10
C LEU A 31 -15.26 20.50 -12.11
N GLY A 32 -15.78 21.31 -11.18
CA GLY A 32 -16.59 20.86 -10.03
C GLY A 32 -17.84 21.68 -9.72
N GLY A 33 -18.48 22.30 -10.71
CA GLY A 33 -19.79 22.97 -10.50
C GLY A 33 -20.82 21.98 -9.94
N HIS A 34 -21.26 22.23 -8.70
CA HIS A 34 -22.45 21.60 -8.11
C HIS A 34 -23.71 22.10 -8.84
N ASP A 35 -23.89 21.70 -10.07
CA ASP A 35 -25.13 21.97 -10.77
C ASP A 35 -25.94 20.67 -10.89
N THR A 36 -27.14 20.68 -10.32
CA THR A 36 -28.06 19.56 -10.23
C THR A 36 -28.87 19.33 -11.52
N GLY A 37 -28.38 19.85 -12.65
CA GLY A 37 -29.00 19.68 -13.97
C GLY A 37 -28.47 18.46 -14.74
N PRO A 38 -29.18 17.99 -15.79
CA PRO A 38 -28.68 16.95 -16.69
C PRO A 38 -27.39 17.47 -17.35
N ARG A 39 -26.27 16.79 -17.08
CA ARG A 39 -24.94 17.15 -17.57
C ARG A 39 -24.88 16.99 -19.09
N PRO A 40 -24.47 18.01 -19.85
CA PRO A 40 -24.04 17.80 -21.22
C PRO A 40 -22.82 16.86 -21.24
N GLU A 41 -22.79 15.94 -22.16
CA GLU A 41 -21.64 15.09 -22.45
C GLU A 41 -20.40 15.98 -22.66
N GLY A 42 -19.38 15.87 -21.76
CA GLY A 42 -18.12 16.59 -21.91
C GLY A 42 -17.62 17.39 -20.72
N HIS A 43 -18.24 17.41 -19.55
CA HIS A 43 -17.76 18.16 -18.37
C HIS A 43 -17.01 17.24 -17.42
N SER A 44 -15.89 17.31 -17.60
CA SER A 44 -14.57 17.75 -17.17
C SER A 44 -14.24 17.26 -15.77
N CYS A 45 -13.92 15.96 -15.75
CA CYS A 45 -13.12 15.36 -14.70
C CYS A 45 -11.65 15.70 -15.00
N ILE A 46 -10.84 16.04 -14.00
CA ILE A 46 -9.40 16.30 -14.18
C ILE A 46 -8.62 15.09 -14.75
N TRP A 47 -9.16 13.89 -14.57
CA TRP A 47 -8.45 12.64 -14.86
C TRP A 47 -7.96 12.51 -16.30
N PRO A 48 -8.73 12.77 -17.36
CA PRO A 48 -8.22 12.67 -18.71
C PRO A 48 -7.00 13.55 -18.95
N HIS A 49 -7.00 14.77 -18.44
CA HIS A 49 -5.86 15.69 -18.56
C HIS A 49 -4.64 15.23 -17.76
N VAL A 50 -4.84 14.64 -16.57
CA VAL A 50 -3.76 14.04 -15.78
C VAL A 50 -3.19 12.83 -16.48
N GLU A 51 -4.05 11.92 -16.96
CA GLU A 51 -3.67 10.68 -17.64
C GLU A 51 -2.86 10.96 -18.91
N GLU A 52 -3.31 11.89 -19.75
CA GLU A 52 -2.57 12.32 -20.95
C GLU A 52 -1.21 12.95 -20.59
N ARG A 53 -1.19 13.86 -19.60
CA ARG A 53 0.07 14.51 -19.21
C ARG A 53 1.05 13.56 -18.55
N VAL A 54 0.57 12.57 -17.80
CA VAL A 54 1.39 11.50 -17.24
C VAL A 54 2.00 10.65 -18.35
N LEU A 55 1.21 10.30 -19.38
CA LEU A 55 1.72 9.57 -20.54
C LEU A 55 2.78 10.37 -21.30
N ASP A 56 2.58 11.68 -21.54
CA ASP A 56 3.61 12.53 -22.16
C ASP A 56 4.93 12.46 -21.38
N LEU A 57 4.86 12.56 -20.06
CA LEU A 57 6.05 12.46 -19.20
C LEU A 57 6.71 11.08 -19.27
N VAL A 58 5.93 10.02 -19.39
CA VAL A 58 6.46 8.64 -19.59
C VAL A 58 7.19 8.53 -20.93
N GLU A 59 6.61 9.08 -21.99
CA GLU A 59 7.20 9.06 -23.33
C GLU A 59 8.45 9.96 -23.45
N GLU A 60 8.54 11.03 -22.64
CA GLU A 60 9.71 11.92 -22.56
C GLU A 60 10.90 11.30 -21.82
N HIS A 61 10.71 10.21 -21.04
CA HIS A 61 11.72 9.61 -20.17
C HIS A 61 11.91 8.12 -20.46
N ARG A 62 13.09 7.59 -20.17
CA ARG A 62 13.41 6.18 -20.40
C ARG A 62 12.76 5.27 -19.36
N SER A 63 12.69 5.72 -18.10
CA SER A 63 12.14 4.94 -17.00
C SER A 63 11.42 5.85 -16.01
N THR A 64 10.15 5.56 -15.77
CA THR A 64 9.28 6.35 -14.91
C THR A 64 8.58 5.47 -13.87
N ILE A 65 8.58 5.90 -12.62
CA ILE A 65 7.69 5.32 -11.61
C ILE A 65 6.55 6.31 -11.36
N VAL A 66 5.31 5.83 -11.50
CA VAL A 66 4.10 6.59 -11.20
C VAL A 66 3.52 6.07 -9.89
N PHE A 67 3.56 6.87 -8.83
CA PHE A 67 2.97 6.49 -7.55
C PHE A 67 1.51 6.90 -7.45
N ALA A 68 0.68 5.96 -6.99
CA ALA A 68 -0.73 6.14 -6.66
C ALA A 68 -0.95 5.77 -5.19
N ASN A 69 -1.94 6.40 -4.53
CA ASN A 69 -2.19 6.16 -3.11
C ASN A 69 -3.08 4.95 -2.84
N SER A 70 -3.73 4.37 -3.87
CA SER A 70 -4.50 3.14 -3.74
C SER A 70 -4.22 2.16 -4.88
N ARG A 71 -4.45 0.86 -4.62
CA ARG A 71 -4.30 -0.21 -5.62
C ARG A 71 -5.27 -0.03 -6.78
N ARG A 72 -6.53 0.34 -6.48
CA ARG A 72 -7.54 0.61 -7.49
C ARG A 72 -7.13 1.73 -8.43
N LEU A 73 -6.55 2.81 -7.89
CA LEU A 73 -6.04 3.91 -8.70
C LEU A 73 -4.84 3.46 -9.56
N ALA A 74 -3.94 2.64 -9.00
CA ALA A 74 -2.79 2.12 -9.73
C ALA A 74 -3.22 1.26 -10.93
N GLU A 75 -4.18 0.35 -10.74
CA GLU A 75 -4.71 -0.49 -11.82
C GLU A 75 -5.44 0.34 -12.89
N ARG A 76 -6.32 1.26 -12.45
CA ARG A 76 -7.03 2.14 -13.38
C ARG A 76 -6.07 2.99 -14.21
N LEU A 77 -5.08 3.59 -13.58
CA LEU A 77 -4.12 4.45 -14.27
C LEU A 77 -3.25 3.63 -15.23
N THR A 78 -2.83 2.43 -14.84
CA THR A 78 -2.12 1.50 -15.73
C THR A 78 -2.94 1.19 -16.99
N ALA A 79 -4.21 0.83 -16.83
CA ALA A 79 -5.10 0.54 -17.95
C ALA A 79 -5.23 1.77 -18.88
N ARG A 80 -5.50 2.95 -18.30
CA ARG A 80 -5.67 4.19 -19.09
C ARG A 80 -4.40 4.62 -19.83
N LEU A 81 -3.22 4.52 -19.21
CA LEU A 81 -1.97 4.84 -19.90
C LEU A 81 -1.72 3.92 -21.11
N ASN A 82 -2.01 2.62 -20.98
CA ASN A 82 -1.89 1.68 -22.09
C ASN A 82 -2.94 1.93 -23.18
N GLU A 83 -4.19 2.26 -22.81
CA GLU A 83 -5.26 2.62 -23.75
C GLU A 83 -4.87 3.88 -24.56
N ILE A 84 -4.51 4.99 -23.90
CA ILE A 84 -4.15 6.24 -24.58
C ILE A 84 -2.90 6.02 -25.48
N SER A 85 -1.92 5.26 -25.02
CA SER A 85 -0.73 4.92 -25.81
C SER A 85 -1.11 4.14 -27.08
N THR A 86 -2.07 3.21 -26.96
CA THR A 86 -2.58 2.44 -28.10
C THR A 86 -3.36 3.34 -29.08
N GLU A 87 -4.24 4.21 -28.57
CA GLU A 87 -4.98 5.20 -29.37
C GLU A 87 -4.03 6.13 -30.14
N ARG A 88 -2.96 6.60 -29.51
CA ARG A 88 -1.92 7.41 -30.16
C ARG A 88 -1.18 6.64 -31.26
N ALA A 89 -0.86 5.35 -31.02
CA ALA A 89 -0.13 4.52 -31.96
C ALA A 89 -0.98 4.08 -33.16
N THR A 90 -2.26 3.78 -32.95
CA THR A 90 -3.16 3.28 -34.01
C THR A 90 -3.95 4.39 -34.70
N GLY A 91 -4.15 5.53 -34.04
CA GLY A 91 -5.04 6.60 -34.52
C GLY A 91 -6.54 6.26 -34.42
N GLU A 92 -6.88 5.13 -33.80
CA GLU A 92 -8.26 4.68 -33.60
C GLU A 92 -8.63 4.83 -32.13
N ALA A 93 -9.77 5.51 -31.84
CA ALA A 93 -10.31 5.56 -30.49
C ALA A 93 -10.80 4.17 -30.06
N LEU A 94 -10.40 3.74 -28.89
CA LEU A 94 -10.91 2.49 -28.32
C LEU A 94 -12.37 2.66 -27.91
N PRO A 95 -13.23 1.63 -28.12
CA PRO A 95 -14.63 1.70 -27.72
C PRO A 95 -14.75 1.91 -26.22
N SER A 96 -15.71 2.79 -25.82
CA SER A 96 -15.96 3.07 -24.41
C SER A 96 -16.32 1.79 -23.65
N PRO A 97 -15.93 1.65 -22.37
CA PRO A 97 -16.17 0.43 -21.58
C PRO A 97 -17.65 -0.02 -21.52
N GLY A 98 -18.60 0.90 -21.75
CA GLY A 98 -20.03 0.59 -21.83
C GLY A 98 -20.49 -0.02 -23.18
N GLU A 99 -19.66 0.04 -24.21
CA GLU A 99 -19.98 -0.45 -25.57
C GLU A 99 -19.40 -1.85 -25.83
N LEU A 100 -18.46 -2.29 -24.98
CA LEU A 100 -17.83 -3.60 -25.10
C LEU A 100 -18.72 -4.70 -24.53
N ARG A 101 -18.85 -5.80 -25.27
CA ARG A 101 -19.51 -7.01 -24.74
C ARG A 101 -18.65 -7.63 -23.63
N PRO A 102 -19.27 -8.27 -22.61
CA PRO A 102 -18.53 -8.92 -21.52
C PRO A 102 -17.42 -9.87 -21.98
N SER A 103 -17.61 -10.56 -23.11
CA SER A 103 -16.62 -11.44 -23.74
C SER A 103 -15.43 -10.69 -24.35
N GLU A 104 -15.62 -9.46 -24.80
CA GLU A 104 -14.57 -8.62 -25.37
C GLU A 104 -13.75 -7.93 -24.27
N ILE A 105 -14.39 -7.54 -23.17
CA ILE A 105 -13.72 -7.04 -21.95
C ILE A 105 -12.82 -8.15 -21.38
N MET A 106 -13.31 -9.39 -21.31
CA MET A 106 -12.51 -10.55 -20.89
C MET A 106 -11.38 -10.87 -21.89
N ALA A 107 -11.61 -10.72 -23.19
CA ALA A 107 -10.60 -10.92 -24.21
C ALA A 107 -9.51 -9.84 -24.18
N GLN A 108 -9.83 -8.59 -23.86
CA GLN A 108 -8.85 -7.52 -23.68
C GLN A 108 -8.04 -7.66 -22.37
N ALA A 109 -8.63 -8.20 -21.32
CA ALA A 109 -7.92 -8.48 -20.05
C ALA A 109 -7.00 -9.71 -20.14
N SER A 110 -7.29 -10.67 -21.05
CA SER A 110 -6.50 -11.90 -21.24
C SER A 110 -5.76 -11.97 -22.58
N ALA A 111 -6.12 -11.15 -23.55
CA ALA A 111 -5.47 -11.09 -24.85
C ALA A 111 -4.61 -9.83 -24.94
N THR A 112 -3.37 -9.95 -24.56
CA THR A 112 -2.30 -9.36 -25.36
C THR A 112 -2.43 -9.91 -26.79
N ARG A 113 -3.40 -9.42 -27.51
CA ARG A 113 -3.35 -9.52 -28.97
C ARG A 113 -2.24 -8.61 -29.40
N GLY A 114 -0.98 -9.11 -29.42
CA GLY A 114 0.09 -8.52 -30.21
C GLY A 114 0.17 -6.99 -30.27
N ILE A 115 -0.33 -6.28 -29.25
CA ILE A 115 -0.11 -4.85 -29.08
C ILE A 115 1.26 -4.78 -28.43
N GLU A 116 2.24 -4.53 -29.25
CA GLU A 116 3.67 -4.50 -28.90
C GLU A 116 4.05 -3.41 -27.91
N ALA A 117 3.13 -2.64 -27.37
CA ALA A 117 3.47 -1.54 -26.47
C ALA A 117 2.61 -1.54 -25.19
N THR A 118 2.90 -2.46 -24.28
CA THR A 118 2.55 -2.24 -22.88
C THR A 118 3.46 -1.14 -22.35
N VAL A 119 2.98 0.09 -22.29
CA VAL A 119 3.72 1.26 -21.81
C VAL A 119 3.89 1.23 -20.30
N ALA A 120 2.91 0.67 -19.59
CA ALA A 120 2.89 0.63 -18.14
C ALA A 120 2.39 -0.71 -17.58
N ARG A 121 2.88 -1.09 -16.39
CA ARG A 121 2.39 -2.23 -15.60
C ARG A 121 2.18 -1.82 -14.16
N ALA A 122 1.16 -2.41 -13.50
CA ALA A 122 0.87 -2.15 -12.10
C ALA A 122 1.77 -2.97 -11.17
N HIS A 123 2.22 -2.34 -10.07
CA HIS A 123 3.05 -2.96 -9.03
C HIS A 123 2.51 -2.66 -7.64
N HIS A 124 1.86 -3.63 -7.01
CA HIS A 124 1.31 -3.51 -5.66
C HIS A 124 1.23 -4.88 -4.96
N GLY A 125 0.84 -4.88 -3.68
CA GLY A 125 0.88 -6.07 -2.84
C GLY A 125 0.02 -7.25 -3.31
N SER A 126 -1.02 -7.02 -4.16
CA SER A 126 -1.84 -8.10 -4.72
C SER A 126 -1.23 -8.76 -5.97
N VAL A 127 -0.19 -8.17 -6.56
CA VAL A 127 0.58 -8.78 -7.64
C VAL A 127 1.53 -9.82 -7.06
N SER A 128 1.63 -11.00 -7.66
CA SER A 128 2.51 -12.07 -7.17
C SER A 128 3.97 -11.63 -7.09
N LYS A 129 4.74 -12.22 -6.17
CA LYS A 129 6.15 -11.89 -5.95
C LYS A 129 6.97 -12.08 -7.22
N GLU A 130 6.70 -13.14 -7.96
CA GLU A 130 7.38 -13.50 -9.21
C GLU A 130 7.12 -12.46 -10.30
N GLN A 131 5.87 -12.05 -10.46
CA GLN A 131 5.50 -11.02 -11.43
C GLN A 131 6.07 -9.65 -11.06
N ARG A 132 6.08 -9.29 -9.78
CA ARG A 132 6.70 -8.05 -9.32
C ARG A 132 8.19 -8.02 -9.68
N ALA A 133 8.91 -9.11 -9.46
CA ALA A 133 10.33 -9.21 -9.83
C ALA A 133 10.57 -9.04 -11.33
N VAL A 134 9.68 -9.58 -12.19
CA VAL A 134 9.74 -9.37 -13.64
C VAL A 134 9.50 -7.91 -14.01
N ILE A 135 8.49 -7.26 -13.43
CA ILE A 135 8.17 -5.84 -13.66
C ILE A 135 9.34 -4.94 -13.25
N GLU A 136 9.96 -5.23 -12.11
CA GLU A 136 11.13 -4.51 -11.61
C GLU A 136 12.33 -4.65 -12.56
N ASP A 137 12.59 -5.86 -13.06
CA ASP A 137 13.67 -6.10 -14.02
C ASP A 137 13.40 -5.42 -15.39
N ASP A 138 12.15 -5.46 -15.86
CA ASP A 138 11.73 -4.80 -17.10
C ASP A 138 11.91 -3.29 -17.02
N LEU A 139 11.57 -2.65 -15.88
CA LEU A 139 11.82 -1.23 -15.67
C LEU A 139 13.33 -0.91 -15.63
N LYS A 140 14.11 -1.68 -14.88
CA LYS A 140 15.59 -1.50 -14.77
C LYS A 140 16.29 -1.58 -16.11
N THR A 141 15.90 -2.52 -16.93
CA THR A 141 16.51 -2.75 -18.26
C THR A 141 15.97 -1.82 -19.34
N GLY A 142 14.93 -1.04 -19.03
CA GLY A 142 14.25 -0.13 -19.96
C GLY A 142 13.37 -0.85 -20.99
N ARG A 143 13.01 -2.11 -20.76
CA ARG A 143 12.01 -2.83 -21.55
C ARG A 143 10.59 -2.34 -21.26
N LEU A 144 10.36 -1.82 -20.05
CA LEU A 144 9.11 -1.23 -19.63
C LEU A 144 9.33 0.26 -19.30
N PRO A 145 8.71 1.20 -20.03
CA PRO A 145 8.89 2.63 -19.81
C PRO A 145 8.35 3.11 -18.46
N ALA A 146 7.25 2.54 -17.97
CA ALA A 146 6.64 2.97 -16.73
C ALA A 146 6.14 1.82 -15.85
N VAL A 147 6.20 2.05 -14.53
CA VAL A 147 5.54 1.21 -13.52
C VAL A 147 4.62 2.09 -12.69
N VAL A 148 3.36 1.71 -12.58
CA VAL A 148 2.40 2.36 -11.69
C VAL A 148 2.36 1.60 -10.38
N ALA A 149 2.82 2.24 -9.30
CA ALA A 149 3.04 1.58 -8.02
C ALA A 149 2.26 2.24 -6.88
N THR A 150 1.99 1.47 -5.85
CA THR A 150 1.60 1.97 -4.53
C THR A 150 2.84 2.08 -3.63
N SER A 151 2.70 2.01 -2.30
CA SER A 151 3.84 1.98 -1.37
C SER A 151 4.80 0.79 -1.56
N SER A 152 4.48 -0.16 -2.42
CA SER A 152 5.30 -1.35 -2.68
C SER A 152 6.70 -1.07 -3.25
N LEU A 153 6.90 0.07 -3.93
CA LEU A 153 8.19 0.54 -4.43
C LEU A 153 8.76 1.73 -3.63
N GLU A 154 8.13 2.10 -2.52
CA GLU A 154 8.57 3.20 -1.67
C GLU A 154 9.84 2.88 -0.91
N LEU A 155 10.01 1.62 -0.45
CA LEU A 155 11.10 1.17 0.40
C LEU A 155 11.86 -0.02 -0.19
N GLY A 156 13.18 -0.05 0.05
CA GLY A 156 13.99 -1.27 0.14
C GLY A 156 14.42 -1.94 -1.16
N ILE A 157 14.08 -1.43 -2.34
CA ILE A 157 14.45 -2.07 -3.61
C ILE A 157 15.38 -1.15 -4.40
N ASP A 158 16.50 -1.70 -4.85
CA ASP A 158 17.35 -1.03 -5.86
C ASP A 158 16.66 -1.14 -7.22
N MET A 159 16.05 -0.05 -7.67
CA MET A 159 15.35 0.04 -8.96
C MET A 159 16.27 0.44 -10.12
N GLY A 160 17.57 0.55 -9.88
CA GLY A 160 18.50 1.03 -10.90
C GLY A 160 18.29 2.53 -11.22
N ALA A 161 18.55 2.92 -12.46
CA ALA A 161 18.41 4.32 -12.90
C ALA A 161 16.95 4.62 -13.28
N VAL A 162 16.20 5.19 -12.36
CA VAL A 162 14.87 5.78 -12.63
C VAL A 162 15.07 7.25 -12.95
N ASP A 163 14.54 7.72 -14.09
CA ASP A 163 14.73 9.08 -14.56
C ASP A 163 13.73 10.05 -13.93
N LEU A 164 12.51 9.62 -13.76
CA LEU A 164 11.40 10.44 -13.26
C LEU A 164 10.52 9.66 -12.27
N VAL A 165 10.08 10.36 -11.24
CA VAL A 165 8.96 9.92 -10.41
C VAL A 165 7.77 10.86 -10.63
N VAL A 166 6.63 10.28 -10.94
CA VAL A 166 5.34 10.96 -10.95
C VAL A 166 4.56 10.55 -9.72
N GLN A 167 3.99 11.50 -9.01
CA GLN A 167 3.09 11.26 -7.88
C GLN A 167 1.70 11.77 -8.24
N VAL A 168 0.73 10.87 -8.30
CA VAL A 168 -0.68 11.22 -8.50
C VAL A 168 -1.36 11.31 -7.13
N GLU A 169 -2.02 12.43 -6.85
CA GLU A 169 -2.48 12.89 -5.54
C GLU A 169 -1.32 13.27 -4.60
N SER A 170 -1.62 13.99 -3.52
CA SER A 170 -0.62 14.30 -2.50
C SER A 170 -0.08 13.02 -1.87
N PRO A 171 1.23 12.87 -1.64
CA PRO A 171 1.74 11.72 -0.90
C PRO A 171 1.20 11.72 0.54
N PRO A 172 1.09 10.55 1.19
CA PRO A 172 0.50 10.43 2.53
C PRO A 172 1.26 11.24 3.60
N SER A 173 2.55 11.42 3.41
CA SER A 173 3.42 12.18 4.32
C SER A 173 4.60 12.79 3.54
N VAL A 174 5.30 13.76 4.14
CA VAL A 174 6.53 14.33 3.59
C VAL A 174 7.61 13.25 3.46
N ALA A 175 7.75 12.41 4.49
CA ALA A 175 8.70 11.30 4.48
C ALA A 175 8.43 10.33 3.32
N SER A 176 7.16 9.95 3.10
CA SER A 176 6.75 9.13 1.96
C SER A 176 7.05 9.82 0.64
N GLY A 177 6.73 11.11 0.50
CA GLY A 177 7.06 11.90 -0.69
C GLY A 177 8.56 11.87 -1.02
N LEU A 178 9.43 12.08 -0.02
CA LEU A 178 10.88 12.02 -0.19
C LEU A 178 11.36 10.61 -0.55
N GLN A 179 10.80 9.57 0.06
CA GLN A 179 11.15 8.18 -0.24
C GLN A 179 10.76 7.80 -1.68
N ARG A 180 9.55 8.22 -2.13
CA ARG A 180 9.05 7.98 -3.49
C ARG A 180 9.89 8.74 -4.52
N VAL A 181 10.01 10.06 -4.41
CA VAL A 181 10.78 10.86 -5.36
C VAL A 181 12.27 10.50 -5.31
N GLY A 182 12.75 10.06 -4.15
CA GLY A 182 14.10 9.55 -3.96
C GLY A 182 14.44 8.32 -4.80
N ARG A 183 13.45 7.63 -5.40
CA ARG A 183 13.69 6.56 -6.40
C ARG A 183 14.28 7.10 -7.71
N ALA A 184 13.97 8.33 -8.09
CA ALA A 184 14.63 8.98 -9.21
C ALA A 184 16.04 9.47 -8.81
N GLY A 185 16.99 9.36 -9.73
CA GLY A 185 18.36 9.83 -9.50
C GLY A 185 19.04 9.12 -8.33
N HIS A 186 19.00 7.79 -8.29
CA HIS A 186 19.55 7.00 -7.17
C HIS A 186 21.10 7.02 -7.11
N GLN A 187 21.76 7.61 -8.09
CA GLN A 187 23.22 7.74 -8.11
C GLN A 187 23.69 8.91 -7.26
N VAL A 188 24.89 8.80 -6.69
CA VAL A 188 25.50 9.88 -5.90
C VAL A 188 25.68 11.12 -6.78
N GLY A 189 25.16 12.27 -6.33
CA GLY A 189 25.20 13.54 -7.05
C GLY A 189 24.13 13.72 -8.14
N ALA A 190 23.25 12.74 -8.34
CA ALA A 190 22.14 12.87 -9.28
C ALA A 190 20.95 13.63 -8.66
N VAL A 191 20.28 14.44 -9.49
CA VAL A 191 19.07 15.17 -9.12
C VAL A 191 17.86 14.23 -9.09
N SER A 192 17.12 14.21 -7.99
CA SER A 192 15.84 13.49 -7.90
C SER A 192 14.72 14.32 -8.48
N ARG A 193 14.15 13.85 -9.60
CA ARG A 193 13.07 14.54 -10.31
C ARG A 193 11.71 13.98 -9.93
N GLY A 194 10.81 14.85 -9.48
CA GLY A 194 9.46 14.50 -9.11
C GLY A 194 8.43 15.48 -9.68
N VAL A 195 7.37 14.92 -10.28
CA VAL A 195 6.20 15.69 -10.73
C VAL A 195 4.96 15.21 -9.97
N LEU A 196 4.28 16.15 -9.31
CA LEU A 196 3.12 15.85 -8.48
C LEU A 196 1.85 16.41 -9.13
N PHE A 197 0.83 15.59 -9.25
CA PHE A 197 -0.47 15.92 -9.84
C PHE A 197 -1.56 15.92 -8.78
N PRO A 198 -1.97 17.08 -8.24
CA PRO A 198 -3.13 17.16 -7.36
C PRO A 198 -4.43 16.93 -8.14
N LYS A 199 -5.42 16.31 -7.51
CA LYS A 199 -6.69 15.96 -8.16
C LYS A 199 -7.83 16.97 -7.93
N TYR A 200 -7.74 17.81 -6.91
CA TYR A 200 -8.73 18.85 -6.59
C TYR A 200 -8.07 19.99 -5.77
N ARG A 201 -8.81 21.09 -5.54
CA ARG A 201 -8.25 22.29 -4.86
C ARG A 201 -7.65 22.02 -3.49
N GLY A 202 -8.29 21.22 -2.64
CA GLY A 202 -7.76 20.86 -1.32
C GLY A 202 -6.47 20.04 -1.41
N ASP A 203 -6.41 19.11 -2.34
CA ASP A 203 -5.23 18.31 -2.62
C ASP A 203 -4.07 19.17 -3.18
N LEU A 204 -4.37 20.22 -3.98
CA LEU A 204 -3.37 21.17 -4.44
C LEU A 204 -2.70 21.90 -3.29
N LEU A 205 -3.49 22.37 -2.32
CA LEU A 205 -2.94 23.04 -1.12
C LEU A 205 -2.06 22.08 -0.32
N GLN A 206 -2.54 20.87 -0.08
CA GLN A 206 -1.78 19.83 0.61
C GLN A 206 -0.49 19.49 -0.12
N THR A 207 -0.56 19.28 -1.44
CA THR A 207 0.60 18.96 -2.28
C THR A 207 1.64 20.07 -2.24
N ALA A 208 1.21 21.35 -2.33
CA ALA A 208 2.10 22.50 -2.28
C ALA A 208 2.86 22.57 -0.94
N VAL A 209 2.17 22.39 0.19
CA VAL A 209 2.78 22.37 1.53
C VAL A 209 3.73 21.19 1.69
N VAL A 210 3.34 20.01 1.22
CA VAL A 210 4.20 18.81 1.27
C VAL A 210 5.47 19.04 0.45
N VAL A 211 5.38 19.57 -0.76
CA VAL A 211 6.56 19.87 -1.61
C VAL A 211 7.47 20.90 -0.98
N GLU A 212 6.92 21.97 -0.37
CA GLU A 212 7.70 22.95 0.38
C GLU A 212 8.50 22.29 1.50
N ARG A 213 7.84 21.44 2.31
CA ARG A 213 8.49 20.70 3.40
C ARG A 213 9.51 19.69 2.90
N MET A 214 9.22 19.00 1.79
CA MET A 214 10.19 18.09 1.16
C MET A 214 11.49 18.82 0.79
N ARG A 215 11.38 20.02 0.18
CA ARG A 215 12.55 20.85 -0.15
C ARG A 215 13.32 21.32 1.08
N ALA A 216 12.61 21.59 2.17
CA ALA A 216 13.20 22.00 3.44
C ALA A 216 13.72 20.83 4.30
N GLY A 217 13.49 19.57 3.88
CA GLY A 217 13.83 18.38 4.66
C GLY A 217 13.03 18.23 5.96
N GLN A 218 11.87 18.86 6.06
CA GLN A 218 11.01 18.88 7.24
C GLN A 218 10.04 17.71 7.22
N ILE A 219 10.53 16.55 7.66
CA ILE A 219 9.69 15.34 7.80
C ILE A 219 8.89 15.38 9.09
N GLU A 220 7.87 14.54 9.16
CA GLU A 220 7.04 14.33 10.34
C GLU A 220 7.86 13.79 11.50
N GLU A 221 7.53 14.22 12.70
CA GLU A 221 8.16 13.71 13.91
C GLU A 221 7.79 12.25 14.15
N LEU A 222 8.79 11.42 14.45
CA LEU A 222 8.60 10.02 14.80
C LEU A 222 8.11 9.88 16.24
N HIS A 223 6.87 9.47 16.41
CA HIS A 223 6.32 9.15 17.73
C HIS A 223 6.43 7.65 18.01
N ALA A 224 7.31 7.27 18.92
CA ALA A 224 7.37 5.90 19.40
C ALA A 224 6.05 5.57 20.16
N PRO A 225 5.34 4.49 19.78
CA PRO A 225 4.12 4.10 20.49
C PRO A 225 4.46 3.78 21.95
N ARG A 226 3.58 4.21 22.88
CA ARG A 226 3.73 3.92 24.30
C ARG A 226 2.80 2.79 24.70
N ASN A 227 3.36 1.77 25.31
CA ASN A 227 2.66 0.58 25.80
C ASN A 227 1.70 -0.05 24.77
N PRO A 228 2.16 -0.36 23.53
CA PRO A 228 1.30 -1.01 22.53
C PRO A 228 0.99 -2.43 22.99
N LEU A 229 -0.27 -2.67 23.42
CA LEU A 229 -0.66 -3.92 24.10
C LEU A 229 -0.72 -5.12 23.14
N ASP A 230 -0.99 -4.91 21.88
CA ASP A 230 -0.94 -5.89 20.80
C ASP A 230 0.50 -6.42 20.60
N VAL A 231 1.46 -5.51 20.50
CA VAL A 231 2.89 -5.85 20.44
C VAL A 231 3.35 -6.55 21.71
N LEU A 232 2.87 -6.08 22.89
CA LEU A 232 3.13 -6.75 24.16
C LEU A 232 2.63 -8.20 24.15
N ALA A 233 1.39 -8.42 23.74
CA ALA A 233 0.79 -9.77 23.68
C ALA A 233 1.61 -10.70 22.78
N GLN A 234 2.01 -10.23 21.61
CA GLN A 234 2.84 -10.99 20.67
C GLN A 234 4.20 -11.37 21.29
N HIS A 235 4.89 -10.40 21.89
CA HIS A 235 6.19 -10.67 22.51
C HIS A 235 6.09 -11.59 23.71
N LEU A 236 5.04 -11.49 24.53
CA LEU A 236 4.80 -12.41 25.63
C LEU A 236 4.62 -13.83 25.15
N VAL A 237 3.79 -14.06 24.11
CA VAL A 237 3.61 -15.38 23.52
C VAL A 237 4.92 -15.92 22.95
N SER A 238 5.70 -15.07 22.27
CA SER A 238 6.99 -15.47 21.69
C SER A 238 8.02 -15.85 22.77
N ALA A 239 8.13 -15.08 23.84
CA ALA A 239 9.04 -15.39 24.95
C ALA A 239 8.65 -16.69 25.66
N LEU A 240 7.35 -16.87 25.91
CA LEU A 240 6.81 -18.05 26.60
C LEU A 240 6.76 -19.31 25.70
N ALA A 241 6.89 -19.14 24.40
CA ALA A 241 7.06 -20.25 23.47
C ALA A 241 8.44 -20.91 23.56
N MET A 242 9.43 -20.19 24.08
CA MET A 242 10.80 -20.66 24.23
C MET A 242 11.06 -21.20 25.63
N ASP A 243 10.70 -20.43 26.67
CA ASP A 243 11.01 -20.73 28.06
C ASP A 243 9.83 -20.40 29.00
N GLY A 244 9.84 -21.02 30.19
CA GLY A 244 8.98 -20.60 31.29
C GLY A 244 9.58 -19.38 32.01
N TRP A 245 8.74 -18.46 32.46
CA TRP A 245 9.15 -17.21 33.11
C TRP A 245 8.38 -16.96 34.41
N GLY A 246 9.03 -16.35 35.38
CA GLY A 246 8.33 -15.70 36.49
C GLY A 246 7.60 -14.46 36.03
N VAL A 247 6.40 -14.20 36.55
CA VAL A 247 5.56 -13.04 36.15
C VAL A 247 6.29 -11.71 36.31
N ASP A 248 6.96 -11.51 37.45
CA ASP A 248 7.67 -10.27 37.74
C ASP A 248 9.01 -10.14 37.00
N GLU A 249 9.65 -11.26 36.74
CA GLU A 249 10.88 -11.33 35.96
C GLU A 249 10.60 -10.91 34.52
N LEU A 250 9.53 -11.47 33.90
CA LEU A 250 9.14 -11.15 32.54
C LEU A 250 8.70 -9.69 32.42
N LEU A 251 7.97 -9.14 33.40
CA LEU A 251 7.62 -7.71 33.42
C LEU A 251 8.89 -6.84 33.47
N THR A 252 9.86 -7.23 34.28
CA THR A 252 11.14 -6.52 34.37
C THR A 252 11.88 -6.52 33.02
N LEU A 253 11.89 -7.65 32.33
CA LEU A 253 12.44 -7.76 30.99
C LEU A 253 11.73 -6.84 29.99
N VAL A 254 10.38 -6.90 29.96
CA VAL A 254 9.56 -6.08 29.07
C VAL A 254 9.81 -4.58 29.26
N ARG A 255 9.89 -4.12 30.52
CA ARG A 255 10.16 -2.71 30.85
C ARG A 255 11.54 -2.20 30.44
N ARG A 256 12.48 -3.07 30.06
CA ARG A 256 13.76 -2.66 29.50
C ARG A 256 13.63 -2.11 28.07
N ALA A 257 12.55 -2.44 27.35
CA ALA A 257 12.27 -1.87 26.05
C ALA A 257 11.63 -0.48 26.20
N HIS A 258 12.13 0.51 25.42
CA HIS A 258 11.67 1.90 25.50
C HIS A 258 10.14 2.06 25.42
N PRO A 259 9.41 1.41 24.50
CA PRO A 259 7.95 1.51 24.43
C PRO A 259 7.22 1.08 25.71
N PHE A 260 7.81 0.18 26.47
CA PHE A 260 7.21 -0.40 27.68
C PHE A 260 7.83 0.08 28.99
N ALA A 261 8.74 1.05 28.95
CA ALA A 261 9.44 1.53 30.16
C ALA A 261 8.47 2.01 31.25
N THR A 262 7.30 2.52 30.89
CA THR A 262 6.26 3.00 31.80
C THR A 262 5.03 2.09 31.85
N LEU A 263 5.15 0.82 31.41
CA LEU A 263 4.02 -0.11 31.38
C LEU A 263 3.43 -0.33 32.78
N PRO A 264 2.16 0.01 33.03
CA PRO A 264 1.52 -0.25 34.32
C PRO A 264 1.39 -1.76 34.57
N ARG A 265 1.57 -2.19 35.84
CA ARG A 265 1.38 -3.58 36.23
C ARG A 265 -0.02 -4.08 35.88
N SER A 266 -1.04 -3.27 36.09
CA SER A 266 -2.44 -3.60 35.78
C SER A 266 -2.68 -3.88 34.29
N ALA A 267 -2.05 -3.10 33.38
CA ALA A 267 -2.15 -3.35 31.94
C ALA A 267 -1.45 -4.63 31.54
N TYR A 268 -0.27 -4.89 32.12
CA TYR A 268 0.47 -6.15 31.90
C TYR A 268 -0.36 -7.35 32.38
N ASP A 269 -0.91 -7.31 33.59
CA ASP A 269 -1.72 -8.39 34.14
C ASP A 269 -3.01 -8.61 33.32
N ALA A 270 -3.62 -7.54 32.78
CA ALA A 270 -4.79 -7.65 31.91
C ALA A 270 -4.46 -8.37 30.58
N VAL A 271 -3.29 -8.11 30.00
CA VAL A 271 -2.83 -8.84 28.80
C VAL A 271 -2.56 -10.31 29.11
N LEU A 272 -1.96 -10.61 30.27
CA LEU A 272 -1.79 -12.01 30.72
C LEU A 272 -3.12 -12.70 30.97
N ASP A 273 -4.10 -12.02 31.55
CA ASP A 273 -5.45 -12.54 31.75
C ASP A 273 -6.10 -12.90 30.42
N MET A 274 -6.03 -12.03 29.44
CA MET A 274 -6.53 -12.26 28.08
C MET A 274 -5.84 -13.48 27.45
N LEU A 275 -4.51 -13.49 27.43
CA LEU A 275 -3.73 -14.57 26.83
C LEU A 275 -3.92 -15.92 27.53
N SER A 276 -4.23 -15.94 28.83
CA SER A 276 -4.53 -17.17 29.59
C SER A 276 -5.97 -17.63 29.49
N GLY A 277 -6.86 -16.85 28.86
CA GLY A 277 -8.26 -17.22 28.60
C GLY A 277 -9.20 -16.90 29.75
N ARG A 278 -8.94 -15.83 30.54
CA ARG A 278 -9.81 -15.40 31.62
C ARG A 278 -11.11 -14.75 31.14
N TYR A 279 -11.15 -14.27 29.92
CA TYR A 279 -12.31 -13.60 29.31
C TYR A 279 -12.94 -14.49 28.22
N PRO A 280 -13.66 -15.58 28.61
CA PRO A 280 -14.41 -16.36 27.64
C PRO A 280 -15.63 -15.55 27.24
N SER A 281 -15.68 -15.05 26.02
CA SER A 281 -16.90 -14.52 25.44
C SER A 281 -17.06 -15.11 24.04
N ASP A 282 -18.30 -15.27 23.61
CA ASP A 282 -18.61 -15.75 22.26
C ASP A 282 -18.08 -14.75 21.20
N GLU A 283 -17.99 -13.45 21.57
CA GLU A 283 -17.41 -12.39 20.73
C GLU A 283 -15.89 -12.56 20.53
N PHE A 284 -15.20 -13.22 21.46
CA PHE A 284 -13.76 -13.49 21.38
C PHE A 284 -13.44 -14.97 21.26
N ALA A 285 -14.37 -15.79 20.75
CA ALA A 285 -14.21 -17.24 20.61
C ALA A 285 -12.94 -17.64 19.81
N GLU A 286 -12.46 -16.77 18.94
CA GLU A 286 -11.21 -16.96 18.18
C GLU A 286 -9.94 -16.67 19.00
N LEU A 287 -10.03 -15.92 20.10
CA LEU A 287 -8.94 -15.64 21.03
C LEU A 287 -8.70 -16.84 21.96
N ARG A 288 -8.31 -17.97 21.40
CA ARG A 288 -7.94 -19.16 22.18
C ARG A 288 -6.78 -18.82 23.14
N PRO A 289 -6.80 -19.35 24.39
CA PRO A 289 -5.68 -19.19 25.30
C PRO A 289 -4.35 -19.59 24.65
N ARG A 290 -3.34 -18.73 24.78
CA ARG A 290 -1.99 -18.94 24.19
C ARG A 290 -0.95 -19.30 25.22
N ILE A 291 -1.20 -18.98 26.49
CA ILE A 291 -0.31 -19.21 27.61
C ILE A 291 -1.04 -19.93 28.76
N VAL A 292 -0.25 -20.47 29.68
CA VAL A 292 -0.70 -20.97 30.98
C VAL A 292 -0.12 -20.05 32.05
N TRP A 293 -0.99 -19.55 32.91
CA TRP A 293 -0.58 -18.77 34.08
C TRP A 293 -0.90 -19.54 35.36
N ASP A 294 0.16 -20.09 36.00
CA ASP A 294 0.05 -20.61 37.36
C ASP A 294 0.13 -19.43 38.36
N ARG A 295 -1.05 -19.07 38.88
CA ARG A 295 -1.16 -17.92 39.79
C ARG A 295 -0.60 -18.21 41.18
N THR A 296 -0.54 -19.49 41.57
CA THR A 296 -0.01 -19.92 42.87
C THR A 296 1.52 -19.91 42.86
N ALA A 297 2.10 -20.45 41.80
CA ALA A 297 3.56 -20.46 41.62
C ALA A 297 4.11 -19.11 41.07
N GLY A 298 3.24 -18.24 40.54
CA GLY A 298 3.64 -16.99 39.88
C GLY A 298 4.45 -17.22 38.61
N THR A 299 4.14 -18.30 37.87
CA THR A 299 4.88 -18.70 36.65
C THR A 299 4.00 -18.71 35.41
N LEU A 300 4.64 -18.44 34.27
CA LEU A 300 4.05 -18.39 32.94
C LEU A 300 4.72 -19.39 32.03
N THR A 301 3.95 -20.10 31.22
CA THR A 301 4.46 -20.99 30.18
C THR A 301 3.62 -20.91 28.91
N GLY A 302 4.22 -21.18 27.76
CA GLY A 302 3.49 -21.26 26.48
C GLY A 302 2.61 -22.49 26.39
N ARG A 303 1.42 -22.37 25.77
CA ARG A 303 0.62 -23.55 25.46
C ARG A 303 1.16 -24.30 24.24
N PRO A 304 0.82 -25.59 24.06
CA PRO A 304 1.10 -26.31 22.82
C PRO A 304 0.60 -25.50 21.61
N GLY A 305 1.47 -25.29 20.62
CA GLY A 305 1.19 -24.48 19.45
C GLY A 305 1.62 -23.00 19.54
N ALA A 306 1.97 -22.47 20.71
CA ALA A 306 2.46 -21.09 20.86
C ALA A 306 3.72 -20.83 20.00
N GLN A 307 4.65 -21.78 19.95
CA GLN A 307 5.85 -21.68 19.11
C GLN A 307 5.51 -21.59 17.62
N ARG A 308 4.62 -22.45 17.13
CA ARG A 308 4.19 -22.40 15.74
C ARG A 308 3.55 -21.05 15.41
N LEU A 309 2.68 -20.55 16.30
CA LEU A 309 2.04 -19.24 16.13
C LEU A 309 3.09 -18.12 16.09
N ALA A 310 4.05 -18.09 17.02
CA ALA A 310 5.11 -17.09 17.08
C ALA A 310 5.98 -17.06 15.81
N VAL A 311 6.22 -18.23 15.20
CA VAL A 311 7.03 -18.35 13.97
C VAL A 311 6.23 -17.96 12.71
N THR A 312 4.96 -18.37 12.62
CA THR A 312 4.13 -18.13 11.43
C THR A 312 3.49 -16.72 11.42
N SER A 313 3.36 -16.09 12.58
CA SER A 313 2.78 -14.76 12.77
C SER A 313 3.82 -13.83 13.40
N GLY A 314 4.90 -13.58 12.68
CA GLY A 314 6.06 -12.82 13.17
C GLY A 314 5.87 -11.31 13.26
N GLY A 315 4.69 -10.79 13.02
CA GLY A 315 4.32 -9.38 13.15
C GLY A 315 3.07 -9.18 14.01
N THR A 316 2.74 -7.94 14.30
CA THR A 316 1.43 -7.60 14.85
C THR A 316 0.36 -8.10 13.89
N ILE A 317 -0.76 -8.58 14.43
CA ILE A 317 -1.90 -9.03 13.61
C ILE A 317 -2.29 -7.87 12.72
N PRO A 318 -2.26 -8.02 11.38
CA PRO A 318 -2.72 -6.95 10.51
C PRO A 318 -4.19 -6.68 10.80
N ASP A 319 -4.54 -5.43 11.05
CA ASP A 319 -5.93 -4.97 11.23
C ASP A 319 -6.78 -5.13 9.95
N ARG A 320 -6.19 -5.66 8.88
CA ARG A 320 -6.82 -5.82 7.56
C ARG A 320 -7.22 -7.28 7.36
N GLY A 321 -8.53 -7.50 7.22
CA GLY A 321 -9.08 -8.78 6.83
C GLY A 321 -8.71 -9.16 5.39
N LEU A 322 -8.59 -10.44 5.13
CA LEU A 322 -8.55 -10.98 3.77
C LEU A 322 -9.94 -11.55 3.44
N PHE A 323 -10.54 -11.02 2.39
CA PHE A 323 -11.84 -11.47 1.88
C PHE A 323 -11.64 -12.53 0.82
N GLY A 324 -12.26 -13.71 1.01
CA GLY A 324 -12.22 -14.77 0.03
C GLY A 324 -13.01 -14.41 -1.23
N VAL A 325 -12.40 -14.61 -2.40
CA VAL A 325 -13.08 -14.46 -3.69
C VAL A 325 -13.54 -15.81 -4.19
N TYR A 326 -14.82 -15.93 -4.50
CA TYR A 326 -15.46 -17.18 -4.93
C TYR A 326 -16.15 -16.99 -6.28
N LEU A 327 -16.13 -18.04 -7.10
CA LEU A 327 -16.82 -18.03 -8.37
C LEU A 327 -18.34 -18.09 -8.16
N ALA A 328 -19.06 -17.08 -8.66
CA ALA A 328 -20.52 -17.04 -8.60
C ALA A 328 -21.13 -18.22 -9.38
N GLY A 329 -22.22 -18.80 -8.85
CA GLY A 329 -22.93 -19.91 -9.51
C GLY A 329 -22.30 -21.29 -9.39
N SER A 330 -21.18 -21.46 -8.66
CA SER A 330 -20.64 -22.80 -8.39
C SER A 330 -21.28 -23.40 -7.14
N GLU A 331 -21.81 -24.62 -7.22
CA GLU A 331 -22.52 -25.33 -6.11
C GLU A 331 -21.64 -25.52 -4.84
N ARG A 332 -20.32 -25.35 -4.93
CA ARG A 332 -19.36 -25.50 -3.82
C ARG A 332 -18.46 -24.27 -3.63
N GLY A 333 -18.78 -23.11 -4.27
CA GLY A 333 -18.00 -21.91 -4.09
C GLY A 333 -16.52 -22.12 -4.40
N ALA A 334 -16.16 -22.35 -5.67
CA ALA A 334 -14.75 -22.48 -6.03
C ALA A 334 -14.02 -21.17 -5.66
N ARG A 335 -13.07 -21.26 -4.72
CA ARG A 335 -12.28 -20.14 -4.27
C ARG A 335 -11.27 -19.78 -5.36
N VAL A 336 -11.31 -18.53 -5.82
CA VAL A 336 -10.43 -17.99 -6.85
C VAL A 336 -9.17 -17.39 -6.23
N GLY A 337 -9.32 -16.75 -5.06
CA GLY A 337 -8.22 -16.10 -4.36
C GLY A 337 -8.69 -15.31 -3.13
N GLU A 338 -7.93 -14.30 -2.78
CA GLU A 338 -8.23 -13.39 -1.66
C GLU A 338 -7.97 -11.94 -2.10
N LEU A 339 -8.80 -11.03 -1.61
CA LEU A 339 -8.60 -9.59 -1.70
C LEU A 339 -8.43 -9.02 -0.29
N ASP A 340 -7.62 -7.97 -0.16
CA ASP A 340 -7.56 -7.26 1.12
C ASP A 340 -8.79 -6.36 1.33
N GLU A 341 -9.02 -6.06 2.57
CA GLU A 341 -10.16 -5.29 3.06
C GLU A 341 -10.26 -3.91 2.37
N GLU A 342 -9.14 -3.23 2.13
CA GLU A 342 -9.10 -1.93 1.48
C GLU A 342 -9.66 -2.00 0.06
N MET A 343 -9.26 -3.02 -0.70
CA MET A 343 -9.75 -3.23 -2.06
C MET A 343 -11.25 -3.56 -2.07
N VAL A 344 -11.72 -4.35 -1.09
CA VAL A 344 -13.13 -4.71 -0.98
C VAL A 344 -13.99 -3.51 -0.62
N TYR A 345 -13.57 -2.68 0.34
CA TYR A 345 -14.33 -1.47 0.72
C TYR A 345 -14.35 -0.39 -0.36
N GLU A 346 -13.34 -0.33 -1.21
CA GLU A 346 -13.30 0.57 -2.36
C GLU A 346 -14.12 0.06 -3.56
N SER A 347 -14.45 -1.24 -3.59
CA SER A 347 -15.13 -1.90 -4.70
C SER A 347 -16.65 -1.86 -4.56
N ARG A 348 -17.34 -1.95 -5.69
CA ARG A 348 -18.80 -2.02 -5.76
C ARG A 348 -19.23 -3.22 -6.61
N VAL A 349 -20.45 -3.71 -6.38
CA VAL A 349 -21.08 -4.69 -7.27
C VAL A 349 -21.11 -4.14 -8.70
N GLY A 350 -20.65 -4.96 -9.65
CA GLY A 350 -20.48 -4.61 -11.06
C GLY A 350 -19.07 -4.15 -11.44
N ASP A 351 -18.21 -3.81 -10.48
CA ASP A 351 -16.80 -3.45 -10.77
C ASP A 351 -16.03 -4.66 -11.32
N VAL A 352 -15.04 -4.36 -12.14
CA VAL A 352 -14.10 -5.37 -12.68
C VAL A 352 -12.74 -5.18 -12.02
N PHE A 353 -12.18 -6.27 -11.51
CA PHE A 353 -10.85 -6.28 -10.90
C PHE A 353 -10.00 -7.42 -11.46
N ALA A 354 -8.69 -7.24 -11.46
CA ALA A 354 -7.74 -8.27 -11.83
C ALA A 354 -7.34 -9.10 -10.60
N LEU A 355 -7.39 -10.44 -10.72
CA LEU A 355 -6.87 -11.34 -9.71
C LEU A 355 -6.13 -12.50 -10.40
N GLY A 356 -4.82 -12.55 -10.22
CA GLY A 356 -3.96 -13.43 -10.98
C GLY A 356 -3.83 -12.98 -12.44
N ALA A 357 -3.99 -13.90 -13.38
CA ALA A 357 -3.91 -13.62 -14.82
C ALA A 357 -5.28 -13.30 -15.45
N THR A 358 -6.33 -13.17 -14.64
CA THR A 358 -7.72 -13.08 -15.12
C THR A 358 -8.43 -11.90 -14.47
N SER A 359 -9.30 -11.23 -15.24
CA SER A 359 -10.20 -10.21 -14.71
C SER A 359 -11.53 -10.80 -14.32
N TRP A 360 -12.07 -10.32 -13.21
CA TRP A 360 -13.30 -10.79 -12.59
C TRP A 360 -14.27 -9.65 -12.41
N ARG A 361 -15.56 -9.90 -12.59
CA ARG A 361 -16.61 -8.94 -12.26
C ARG A 361 -17.20 -9.31 -10.89
N ILE A 362 -17.37 -8.31 -10.03
CA ILE A 362 -18.01 -8.47 -8.74
C ILE A 362 -19.52 -8.60 -8.96
N GLU A 363 -20.09 -9.74 -8.55
CA GLU A 363 -21.53 -9.96 -8.59
C GLU A 363 -22.20 -9.65 -7.26
N ASP A 364 -21.50 -9.90 -6.15
CA ASP A 364 -21.98 -9.62 -4.80
C ASP A 364 -20.80 -9.39 -3.86
N ILE A 365 -21.02 -8.62 -2.81
CA ILE A 365 -20.08 -8.39 -1.71
C ILE A 365 -20.81 -8.67 -0.42
N THR A 366 -20.43 -9.76 0.23
CA THR A 366 -20.96 -10.12 1.54
C THR A 366 -19.99 -9.69 2.64
N HIS A 367 -20.37 -9.83 3.88
CA HIS A 367 -19.56 -9.38 5.02
C HIS A 367 -18.28 -10.23 5.22
N ASP A 368 -18.18 -11.41 4.60
CA ASP A 368 -17.08 -12.36 4.74
C ASP A 368 -16.47 -12.83 3.41
N ARG A 369 -17.04 -12.38 2.27
CA ARG A 369 -16.61 -12.75 0.90
C ARG A 369 -17.23 -11.84 -0.16
#